data_b70572d4a4977fdda7298c0830ee2176
#
_entry.id   b70572d4a4977fdda7298c0830ee2176
#
_cell.length_a   1.000
_cell.length_b   1.000
_cell.length_c   1.000
_cell.angle_alpha   90.00
_cell.angle_beta   90.00
_cell.angle_gamma   90.00
#
_symmetry.space_group_name_H-M   'P 1'
#
loop_
_entity.id
_entity.type
_entity.pdbx_description
1 polymer ?
#
loop_
_entity_poly.entity_id
_entity_poly.type
_entity_poly.pdbx_seq_one_letter_code
_entity_poly.pdbx_strand_id
1 'polypeptide(L)'
;YPMYTESLFFNPMRDINQDHERRQWNINLNAYAELNFGNIWKALSGLTYKFNFGYSFVPKRENYYNGAEQNDPNGYGYIFNAETQSRTVENILTYAKDIQKHHFDITLLYASSRKKYHDNTATGAKFINDELLGHNLGGGGTQTAKSYTDLYKTVSQMGRLNYSYDSRYLFTFTVRRDGSSVFGSDNKYGTFPSVALGWNIANEKFMEKADWLNNLKARLSYGKAGNEAIGVYETLAKMSNAALTMDGQSATALYPSSRMGNSGLGWETTKTFNIGIDFGFLNNRINGNIDFYTSTTTDLLLQRNLPKISGYSNVYMNMGKTANKGLEITINSKNIVTKDFTWGTNLVWSWNKNEIKDLYGDEKSDIGNRWFIGEPISVIYDYEMVGIWQKDEIERGDHLKWDPQAQPGDVKLRDVNGDGKIDPNDDKTIQGQTTPKWIGGLTNTFTYKNLSLSIFIQTVQGLKRNNSLLGTASDEMGRRNSTTEVGYWSESNPSNEFRSLSKTSNRWGYGFPCDASFTRIKDVTLSYQFPAQIINALRISALTVYASARNLATFTSWKGWDPEADITQRGWGGYENNYPMTKSYV
;
A
#
# COMPACT_ATOMS: atom_id res chain seq x y z
N TYR A 1 -3.39 -38.25 17.73
CA TYR A 1 -2.31 -38.13 16.75
C TYR A 1 -1.00 -37.91 17.49
N PRO A 2 0.11 -38.63 17.16
CA PRO A 2 1.38 -38.44 17.83
C PRO A 2 1.82 -36.99 17.66
N MET A 3 2.11 -36.31 18.77
CA MET A 3 2.69 -34.99 18.75
C MET A 3 4.14 -35.11 18.29
N TYR A 4 4.46 -34.48 17.16
CA TYR A 4 5.85 -34.34 16.77
C TYR A 4 6.56 -33.39 17.74
N THR A 5 7.66 -33.84 18.32
CA THR A 5 8.46 -33.08 19.27
C THR A 5 9.43 -32.09 18.60
N GLU A 6 9.37 -31.93 17.28
CA GLU A 6 10.19 -30.96 16.56
C GLU A 6 9.61 -29.55 16.70
N SER A 7 10.35 -28.65 17.28
CA SER A 7 9.97 -27.26 17.60
C SER A 7 9.59 -26.37 16.39
N LEU A 8 9.76 -26.88 15.17
CA LEU A 8 9.50 -26.13 13.93
C LEU A 8 8.18 -26.51 13.24
N PHE A 9 7.51 -27.59 13.68
CA PHE A 9 6.27 -28.05 13.05
C PHE A 9 5.15 -28.15 14.07
N PHE A 10 4.21 -27.23 13.96
CA PHE A 10 3.01 -27.24 14.80
C PHE A 10 1.87 -27.97 14.09
N ASN A 11 1.15 -28.77 14.83
CA ASN A 11 -0.10 -29.32 14.33
C ASN A 11 -1.12 -28.18 14.16
N PRO A 12 -1.63 -27.91 12.93
CA PRO A 12 -2.58 -26.82 12.70
C PRO A 12 -3.86 -26.94 13.54
N MET A 13 -4.22 -28.16 13.96
CA MET A 13 -5.39 -28.39 14.82
C MET A 13 -5.21 -27.83 16.23
N ARG A 14 -3.98 -27.53 16.65
CA ARG A 14 -3.71 -26.91 17.95
C ARG A 14 -4.19 -25.47 18.01
N ASP A 15 -4.13 -24.74 16.88
CA ASP A 15 -4.53 -23.33 16.81
C ASP A 15 -6.06 -23.15 16.86
N ILE A 16 -6.84 -24.20 16.57
CA ILE A 16 -8.31 -24.16 16.65
C ILE A 16 -8.79 -24.02 18.10
N ASN A 17 -8.02 -24.50 19.06
CA ASN A 17 -8.39 -24.50 20.48
C ASN A 17 -7.85 -23.30 21.27
N GLN A 18 -7.26 -22.31 20.60
CA GLN A 18 -6.82 -21.08 21.27
C GLN A 18 -8.04 -20.23 21.66
N ASP A 19 -8.04 -19.73 22.89
CA ASP A 19 -9.03 -18.73 23.30
C ASP A 19 -8.54 -17.36 22.87
N HIS A 20 -9.09 -16.86 21.77
CA HIS A 20 -8.71 -15.57 21.20
C HIS A 20 -9.95 -14.74 20.89
N GLU A 21 -10.20 -13.76 21.73
CA GLU A 21 -11.30 -12.81 21.56
C GLU A 21 -10.76 -11.43 21.22
N ARG A 22 -11.25 -10.84 20.12
CA ARG A 22 -10.93 -9.48 19.73
C ARG A 22 -12.21 -8.68 19.51
N ARG A 23 -12.36 -7.57 20.25
CA ARG A 23 -13.47 -6.63 20.12
C ARG A 23 -12.94 -5.24 19.81
N GLN A 24 -13.58 -4.58 18.85
CA GLN A 24 -13.31 -3.20 18.51
C GLN A 24 -14.62 -2.49 18.22
N TRP A 25 -14.75 -1.29 18.75
CA TRP A 25 -15.88 -0.40 18.44
C TRP A 25 -15.34 0.84 17.73
N ASN A 26 -16.12 1.35 16.78
CA ASN A 26 -15.83 2.59 16.08
C ASN A 26 -16.99 3.56 16.33
N ILE A 27 -16.77 4.55 17.18
CA ILE A 27 -17.75 5.58 17.52
C ILE A 27 -17.32 6.86 16.84
N ASN A 28 -18.11 7.34 15.88
CA ASN A 28 -17.83 8.55 15.14
C ASN A 28 -18.97 9.55 15.32
N LEU A 29 -18.61 10.76 15.74
CA LEU A 29 -19.52 11.90 15.85
C LEU A 29 -19.02 12.99 14.89
N ASN A 30 -19.89 13.40 13.96
CA ASN A 30 -19.64 14.54 13.09
C ASN A 30 -20.80 15.54 13.28
N ALA A 31 -20.45 16.78 13.55
CA ALA A 31 -21.41 17.87 13.67
C ALA A 31 -20.90 19.08 12.87
N TYR A 32 -21.82 19.83 12.30
CA TYR A 32 -21.47 21.11 11.70
C TYR A 32 -22.53 22.15 11.99
N ALA A 33 -22.11 23.40 11.96
CA ALA A 33 -22.98 24.56 11.97
C ALA A 33 -22.59 25.47 10.79
N GLU A 34 -23.55 25.91 10.03
CA GLU A 34 -23.33 26.80 8.89
C GLU A 34 -24.18 28.05 9.02
N LEU A 35 -23.54 29.20 8.87
CA LEU A 35 -24.15 30.53 8.94
C LEU A 35 -24.00 31.20 7.56
N ASN A 36 -25.12 31.46 6.92
CA ASN A 36 -25.17 32.25 5.69
C ASN A 36 -25.48 33.72 6.06
N PHE A 37 -24.46 34.56 5.93
CA PHE A 37 -24.57 35.98 6.31
C PHE A 37 -25.51 36.75 5.39
N GLY A 38 -25.68 36.32 4.15
CA GLY A 38 -26.63 36.92 3.20
C GLY A 38 -28.10 36.84 3.66
N ASN A 39 -28.45 35.85 4.48
CA ASN A 39 -29.77 35.72 5.07
C ASN A 39 -30.02 36.74 6.21
N ILE A 40 -28.92 37.22 6.82
CA ILE A 40 -28.98 38.20 7.89
C ILE A 40 -28.86 39.63 7.33
N TRP A 41 -27.93 39.81 6.40
CA TRP A 41 -27.65 41.12 5.79
C TRP A 41 -27.33 40.95 4.30
N LYS A 42 -28.18 41.51 3.43
CA LYS A 42 -28.06 41.37 1.96
C LYS A 42 -26.71 41.83 1.40
N ALA A 43 -26.04 42.80 2.05
CA ALA A 43 -24.72 43.25 1.62
C ALA A 43 -23.63 42.16 1.74
N LEU A 44 -23.84 41.16 2.59
CA LEU A 44 -22.94 40.02 2.78
C LEU A 44 -23.41 38.76 2.02
N SER A 45 -24.27 38.94 0.99
CA SER A 45 -24.70 37.83 0.14
C SER A 45 -23.49 37.15 -0.50
N GLY A 46 -23.45 35.83 -0.41
CA GLY A 46 -22.34 34.99 -0.85
C GLY A 46 -21.30 34.67 0.24
N LEU A 47 -21.38 35.32 1.42
CA LEU A 47 -20.50 35.00 2.55
C LEU A 47 -21.13 33.91 3.42
N THR A 48 -20.40 32.80 3.62
CA THR A 48 -20.80 31.71 4.50
C THR A 48 -19.67 31.35 5.46
N TYR A 49 -20.02 31.05 6.68
CA TYR A 49 -19.11 30.50 7.68
C TYR A 49 -19.59 29.12 8.08
N LYS A 50 -18.69 28.14 8.03
CA LYS A 50 -18.98 26.76 8.43
C LYS A 50 -18.01 26.31 9.49
N PHE A 51 -18.54 25.86 10.61
CA PHE A 51 -17.83 25.20 11.68
C PHE A 51 -18.07 23.70 11.56
N ASN A 52 -17.00 22.89 11.44
CA ASN A 52 -17.07 21.44 11.48
C ASN A 52 -16.38 20.93 12.74
N PHE A 53 -17.02 19.96 13.38
CA PHE A 53 -16.48 19.21 14.50
C PHE A 53 -16.55 17.72 14.19
N GLY A 54 -15.40 17.04 14.23
CA GLY A 54 -15.28 15.60 14.11
C GLY A 54 -14.67 15.01 15.38
N TYR A 55 -15.27 13.94 15.89
CA TYR A 55 -14.73 13.15 16.98
C TYR A 55 -14.83 11.67 16.64
N SER A 56 -13.73 10.94 16.82
CA SER A 56 -13.68 9.48 16.65
C SER A 56 -13.07 8.87 17.91
N PHE A 57 -13.75 7.86 18.45
CA PHE A 57 -13.27 7.06 19.56
C PHE A 57 -13.31 5.57 19.17
N VAL A 58 -12.13 4.95 19.22
CA VAL A 58 -11.93 3.56 18.80
C VAL A 58 -11.30 2.78 19.95
N PRO A 59 -12.09 2.27 20.89
CA PRO A 59 -11.62 1.32 21.90
C PRO A 59 -11.47 -0.07 21.27
N LYS A 60 -10.37 -0.74 21.60
CA LYS A 60 -10.03 -2.10 21.22
C LYS A 60 -9.71 -2.90 22.47
N ARG A 61 -10.26 -4.09 22.56
CA ARG A 61 -9.88 -5.10 23.55
C ARG A 61 -9.54 -6.40 22.84
N GLU A 62 -8.45 -7.03 23.29
CA GLU A 62 -8.01 -8.32 22.78
C GLU A 62 -7.58 -9.21 23.96
N ASN A 63 -8.17 -10.36 24.08
CA ASN A 63 -7.83 -11.37 25.05
C ASN A 63 -7.29 -12.56 24.28
N TYR A 64 -6.20 -13.11 24.75
CA TYR A 64 -5.57 -14.28 24.16
C TYR A 64 -5.11 -15.22 25.28
N TYR A 65 -5.35 -16.50 25.08
CA TYR A 65 -4.81 -17.54 25.91
C TYR A 65 -4.44 -18.76 25.08
N ASN A 66 -3.28 -19.32 25.36
CA ASN A 66 -2.76 -20.53 24.78
C ASN A 66 -2.26 -21.42 25.91
N GLY A 67 -2.97 -22.52 26.18
CA GLY A 67 -2.71 -23.38 27.32
C GLY A 67 -1.60 -24.38 27.13
N ALA A 68 -1.18 -24.99 28.21
CA ALA A 68 -0.12 -26.01 28.25
C ALA A 68 -0.48 -27.26 27.44
N GLU A 69 -1.75 -27.62 27.40
CA GLU A 69 -2.26 -28.78 26.65
C GLU A 69 -2.32 -28.50 25.13
N GLN A 70 -2.27 -27.25 24.74
CA GLN A 70 -2.49 -26.84 23.35
C GLN A 70 -1.19 -26.62 22.58
N ASN A 71 -0.32 -25.72 23.00
CA ASN A 71 0.86 -25.35 22.22
C ASN A 71 2.08 -24.95 23.04
N ASP A 72 1.90 -24.49 24.26
CA ASP A 72 2.98 -24.01 25.11
C ASP A 72 2.97 -24.77 26.42
N PRO A 73 3.97 -25.62 26.70
CA PRO A 73 4.03 -26.40 27.95
C PRO A 73 4.03 -25.54 29.22
N ASN A 74 4.22 -24.23 29.06
CA ASN A 74 4.16 -23.28 30.16
C ASN A 74 2.87 -22.46 30.20
N GLY A 75 2.00 -22.56 29.19
CA GLY A 75 0.86 -21.67 29.01
C GLY A 75 1.23 -20.19 28.87
N TYR A 76 0.51 -19.46 28.06
CA TYR A 76 0.72 -18.01 27.86
C TYR A 76 -0.60 -17.31 27.59
N GLY A 77 -0.82 -16.18 28.22
CA GLY A 77 -1.98 -15.36 27.96
C GLY A 77 -1.71 -13.87 28.05
N TYR A 78 -2.53 -13.06 27.37
CA TYR A 78 -2.49 -11.61 27.51
C TYR A 78 -3.87 -10.97 27.41
N ILE A 79 -3.99 -9.82 28.05
CA ILE A 79 -5.07 -8.87 27.86
C ILE A 79 -4.47 -7.57 27.33
N PHE A 80 -4.90 -7.18 26.15
CA PHE A 80 -4.52 -5.94 25.51
C PHE A 80 -5.73 -5.02 25.41
N ASN A 81 -5.63 -3.81 25.98
CA ASN A 81 -6.61 -2.76 25.80
C ASN A 81 -5.93 -1.58 25.11
N ALA A 82 -6.59 -1.03 24.11
CA ALA A 82 -6.13 0.18 23.43
C ALA A 82 -7.29 1.13 23.16
N GLU A 83 -7.01 2.41 23.11
CA GLU A 83 -7.96 3.41 22.68
C GLU A 83 -7.30 4.43 21.76
N THR A 84 -8.00 4.78 20.69
CA THR A 84 -7.63 5.90 19.84
C THR A 84 -8.72 6.95 19.92
N GLN A 85 -8.34 8.17 20.30
CA GLN A 85 -9.20 9.34 20.33
C GLN A 85 -8.72 10.34 19.29
N SER A 86 -9.56 10.67 18.32
CA SER A 86 -9.27 11.68 17.31
C SER A 86 -10.30 12.80 17.39
N ARG A 87 -9.84 14.04 17.37
CA ARG A 87 -10.69 15.23 17.33
C ARG A 87 -10.19 16.17 16.25
N THR A 88 -11.10 16.61 15.38
CA THR A 88 -10.84 17.60 14.35
C THR A 88 -11.82 18.75 14.49
N VAL A 89 -11.30 19.97 14.39
CA VAL A 89 -12.08 21.21 14.39
C VAL A 89 -11.67 22.00 13.16
N GLU A 90 -12.65 22.41 12.37
CA GLU A 90 -12.40 23.22 11.18
C GLU A 90 -13.31 24.44 11.17
N ASN A 91 -12.74 25.58 10.82
CA ASN A 91 -13.41 26.85 10.60
C ASN A 91 -13.20 27.22 9.13
N ILE A 92 -14.27 27.33 8.39
CA ILE A 92 -14.25 27.57 6.95
C ILE A 92 -15.06 28.82 6.66
N LEU A 93 -14.42 29.83 6.09
CA LEU A 93 -15.08 31.04 5.60
C LEU A 93 -15.02 31.03 4.07
N THR A 94 -16.17 31.07 3.44
CA THR A 94 -16.28 31.09 1.96
C THR A 94 -17.04 32.33 1.52
N TYR A 95 -16.51 33.00 0.50
CA TYR A 95 -17.19 34.11 -0.18
C TYR A 95 -17.29 33.80 -1.67
N ALA A 96 -18.49 33.58 -2.15
CA ALA A 96 -18.79 33.30 -3.55
C ALA A 96 -19.64 34.43 -4.14
N LYS A 97 -19.25 34.93 -5.33
CA LYS A 97 -19.95 36.02 -5.99
C LYS A 97 -19.82 35.96 -7.50
N ASP A 98 -20.97 36.17 -8.15
CA ASP A 98 -21.06 36.40 -9.58
C ASP A 98 -21.16 37.88 -9.88
N ILE A 99 -20.33 38.38 -10.80
CA ILE A 99 -20.36 39.75 -11.33
C ILE A 99 -20.34 39.64 -12.84
N GLN A 100 -21.47 39.75 -13.48
CA GLN A 100 -21.64 39.54 -14.92
C GLN A 100 -21.07 38.17 -15.37
N LYS A 101 -19.95 38.17 -16.09
CA LYS A 101 -19.27 36.95 -16.57
C LYS A 101 -18.19 36.44 -15.64
N HIS A 102 -17.94 37.14 -14.54
CA HIS A 102 -16.89 36.81 -13.56
C HIS A 102 -17.52 36.05 -12.39
N HIS A 103 -16.98 34.88 -12.10
CA HIS A 103 -17.31 34.12 -10.89
C HIS A 103 -16.07 34.05 -10.00
N PHE A 104 -16.23 34.42 -8.72
CA PHE A 104 -15.21 34.36 -7.69
C PHE A 104 -15.68 33.46 -6.56
N ASP A 105 -14.81 32.56 -6.10
CA ASP A 105 -14.99 31.79 -4.88
C ASP A 105 -13.71 31.87 -4.07
N ILE A 106 -13.77 32.47 -2.89
CA ILE A 106 -12.64 32.63 -1.98
C ILE A 106 -12.92 31.80 -0.74
N THR A 107 -12.02 30.87 -0.41
CA THR A 107 -12.12 30.04 0.79
C THR A 107 -10.94 30.27 1.72
N LEU A 108 -11.21 30.55 2.98
CA LEU A 108 -10.24 30.57 4.07
C LEU A 108 -10.55 29.42 5.03
N LEU A 109 -9.53 28.66 5.40
CA LEU A 109 -9.64 27.54 6.34
C LEU A 109 -8.64 27.69 7.48
N TYR A 110 -9.12 27.46 8.69
CA TYR A 110 -8.29 27.14 9.85
C TYR A 110 -8.76 25.81 10.44
N ALA A 111 -7.86 24.82 10.50
CA ALA A 111 -8.16 23.50 11.03
C ALA A 111 -7.14 23.09 12.10
N SER A 112 -7.61 22.33 13.09
CA SER A 112 -6.77 21.71 14.12
C SER A 112 -7.21 20.29 14.35
N SER A 113 -6.25 19.35 14.33
CA SER A 113 -6.51 17.94 14.62
C SER A 113 -5.62 17.46 15.77
N ARG A 114 -6.17 16.56 16.59
CA ARG A 114 -5.46 15.89 17.67
C ARG A 114 -5.85 14.43 17.69
N LYS A 115 -4.86 13.54 17.63
CA LYS A 115 -5.02 12.10 17.80
C LYS A 115 -4.22 11.67 19.03
N LYS A 116 -4.88 11.01 19.97
CA LYS A 116 -4.25 10.38 21.14
C LYS A 116 -4.45 8.88 21.02
N TYR A 117 -3.38 8.13 21.11
CA TYR A 117 -3.39 6.69 21.26
C TYR A 117 -2.88 6.33 22.63
N HIS A 118 -3.54 5.39 23.27
CA HIS A 118 -3.11 4.81 24.54
C HIS A 118 -3.38 3.32 24.52
N ASP A 119 -2.40 2.52 24.99
CA ASP A 119 -2.58 1.10 25.22
C ASP A 119 -2.01 0.62 26.55
N ASN A 120 -2.49 -0.51 27.00
CA ASN A 120 -1.90 -1.29 28.06
C ASN A 120 -2.04 -2.79 27.76
N THR A 121 -1.02 -3.54 28.16
CA THR A 121 -0.96 -5.00 28.01
C THR A 121 -0.55 -5.60 29.34
N ALA A 122 -1.36 -6.53 29.84
CA ALA A 122 -0.99 -7.44 30.91
C ALA A 122 -0.74 -8.83 30.30
N THR A 123 0.34 -9.50 30.72
CA THR A 123 0.63 -10.87 30.29
C THR A 123 0.82 -11.78 31.49
N GLY A 124 0.46 -13.05 31.33
CA GLY A 124 0.76 -14.13 32.25
C GLY A 124 1.38 -15.30 31.51
N ALA A 125 2.32 -15.99 32.12
CA ALA A 125 2.90 -17.23 31.61
C ALA A 125 3.24 -18.20 32.74
N LYS A 126 3.49 -19.46 32.41
CA LYS A 126 3.74 -20.56 33.36
C LYS A 126 2.57 -20.80 34.30
N PHE A 127 1.41 -21.05 33.71
CA PHE A 127 0.20 -21.41 34.45
C PHE A 127 0.31 -22.83 35.01
N ILE A 128 -0.26 -23.07 36.19
CA ILE A 128 -0.28 -24.38 36.83
C ILE A 128 -1.28 -25.32 36.14
N ASN A 129 -2.40 -24.77 35.66
CA ASN A 129 -3.42 -25.45 34.88
C ASN A 129 -4.12 -24.48 33.93
N ASP A 130 -4.97 -25.01 33.04
CA ASP A 130 -5.67 -24.26 32.01
C ASP A 130 -7.15 -23.96 32.36
N GLU A 131 -7.61 -24.24 33.58
CA GLU A 131 -9.04 -24.15 33.92
C GLU A 131 -9.62 -22.75 33.89
N LEU A 132 -8.80 -21.74 34.24
CA LEU A 132 -9.24 -20.34 34.23
C LEU A 132 -8.90 -19.62 32.94
N LEU A 133 -8.21 -20.26 31.99
CA LEU A 133 -7.78 -19.67 30.71
C LEU A 133 -7.15 -18.28 30.90
N GLY A 134 -7.48 -17.35 30.01
CA GLY A 134 -7.04 -15.95 30.07
C GLY A 134 -7.76 -15.08 31.11
N HIS A 135 -8.70 -15.64 31.89
CA HIS A 135 -9.50 -14.86 32.85
C HIS A 135 -8.74 -14.50 34.14
N ASN A 136 -7.64 -15.21 34.44
CA ASN A 136 -6.80 -14.92 35.61
C ASN A 136 -5.31 -14.94 35.25
N LEU A 137 -4.81 -13.88 34.63
CA LEU A 137 -3.38 -13.74 34.32
C LEU A 137 -2.49 -13.70 35.58
N GLY A 138 -3.07 -13.32 36.73
CA GLY A 138 -2.39 -13.32 38.02
C GLY A 138 -2.02 -14.71 38.54
N GLY A 139 -2.67 -15.77 38.01
CA GLY A 139 -2.36 -17.17 38.35
C GLY A 139 -1.10 -17.71 37.65
N GLY A 140 -0.52 -16.99 36.71
CA GLY A 140 0.74 -17.38 36.06
C GLY A 140 1.95 -17.15 36.96
N GLY A 141 2.96 -18.02 36.85
CA GLY A 141 4.23 -17.90 37.58
C GLY A 141 5.10 -16.73 37.12
N THR A 142 4.80 -16.12 35.96
CA THR A 142 5.48 -14.92 35.47
C THR A 142 4.42 -13.95 34.93
N GLN A 143 4.49 -12.69 35.36
CA GLN A 143 3.55 -11.64 34.96
C GLN A 143 4.31 -10.43 34.48
N THR A 144 3.78 -9.73 33.45
CA THR A 144 4.32 -8.45 33.01
C THR A 144 3.20 -7.46 32.73
N ALA A 145 3.48 -6.17 32.91
CA ALA A 145 2.61 -5.09 32.50
C ALA A 145 3.38 -4.08 31.66
N LYS A 146 2.74 -3.59 30.59
CA LYS A 146 3.28 -2.54 29.71
C LYS A 146 2.20 -1.54 29.42
N SER A 147 2.58 -0.27 29.26
CA SER A 147 1.69 0.77 28.75
C SER A 147 2.42 1.69 27.80
N TYR A 148 1.67 2.26 26.85
CA TYR A 148 2.20 3.21 25.89
C TYR A 148 1.18 4.30 25.62
N THR A 149 1.65 5.53 25.37
CA THR A 149 0.82 6.66 24.98
C THR A 149 1.55 7.48 23.93
N ASP A 150 0.84 7.82 22.86
CA ASP A 150 1.32 8.81 21.91
C ASP A 150 0.31 9.93 21.68
N LEU A 151 0.81 11.05 21.21
CA LEU A 151 0.04 12.24 20.94
C LEU A 151 0.52 12.91 19.64
N TYR A 152 -0.36 12.89 18.66
CA TYR A 152 -0.16 13.54 17.38
C TYR A 152 -1.08 14.76 17.26
N LYS A 153 -0.54 15.90 16.79
CA LYS A 153 -1.29 17.14 16.58
C LYS A 153 -0.91 17.78 15.26
N THR A 154 -1.92 18.30 14.56
CA THR A 154 -1.71 19.13 13.37
C THR A 154 -2.52 20.40 13.43
N VAL A 155 -2.01 21.44 12.77
CA VAL A 155 -2.69 22.70 12.52
C VAL A 155 -2.54 23.06 11.06
N SER A 156 -3.62 23.47 10.41
CA SER A 156 -3.64 23.83 9.00
C SER A 156 -4.29 25.20 8.79
N GLN A 157 -3.68 25.99 7.94
CA GLN A 157 -4.20 27.26 7.44
C GLN A 157 -4.22 27.22 5.92
N MET A 158 -5.31 27.61 5.29
CA MET A 158 -5.41 27.62 3.82
C MET A 158 -6.17 28.84 3.34
N GLY A 159 -5.66 29.44 2.27
CA GLY A 159 -6.38 30.38 1.44
C GLY A 159 -6.48 29.84 0.01
N ARG A 160 -7.67 29.87 -0.57
CA ARG A 160 -7.94 29.45 -1.96
C ARG A 160 -8.76 30.50 -2.66
N LEU A 161 -8.37 30.79 -3.90
CA LEU A 161 -9.13 31.58 -4.85
C LEU A 161 -9.46 30.69 -6.05
N ASN A 162 -10.75 30.51 -6.34
CA ASN A 162 -11.23 30.00 -7.61
C ASN A 162 -11.84 31.17 -8.37
N TYR A 163 -11.45 31.32 -9.63
CA TYR A 163 -11.96 32.34 -10.52
C TYR A 163 -12.35 31.71 -11.85
N SER A 164 -13.48 32.11 -12.39
CA SER A 164 -13.82 31.77 -13.76
C SER A 164 -14.37 32.97 -14.51
N TYR A 165 -14.03 33.04 -15.78
CA TYR A 165 -14.55 34.04 -16.71
C TYR A 165 -15.36 33.36 -17.81
N ASP A 166 -16.64 33.74 -17.90
CA ASP A 166 -17.60 33.27 -18.91
C ASP A 166 -17.69 31.74 -19.02
N SER A 167 -17.43 31.02 -17.91
CA SER A 167 -17.29 29.56 -17.84
C SER A 167 -16.28 28.97 -18.83
N ARG A 168 -15.40 29.80 -19.41
CA ARG A 168 -14.39 29.42 -20.41
C ARG A 168 -12.99 29.33 -19.81
N TYR A 169 -12.57 30.35 -19.07
CA TYR A 169 -11.24 30.40 -18.46
C TYR A 169 -11.36 30.21 -16.98
N LEU A 170 -10.65 29.23 -16.46
CA LEU A 170 -10.69 28.82 -15.05
C LEU A 170 -9.30 29.03 -14.45
N PHE A 171 -9.25 29.62 -13.28
CA PHE A 171 -8.03 29.83 -12.52
C PHE A 171 -8.27 29.44 -11.06
N THR A 172 -7.36 28.62 -10.51
CA THR A 172 -7.35 28.30 -9.08
C THR A 172 -5.98 28.58 -8.51
N PHE A 173 -5.94 29.31 -7.41
CA PHE A 173 -4.72 29.51 -6.61
C PHE A 173 -4.98 29.09 -5.18
N THR A 174 -4.10 28.26 -4.61
CA THR A 174 -4.20 27.81 -3.23
C THR A 174 -2.84 27.96 -2.55
N VAL A 175 -2.86 28.48 -1.32
CA VAL A 175 -1.71 28.42 -0.41
C VAL A 175 -2.19 27.73 0.86
N ARG A 176 -1.47 26.67 1.25
CA ARG A 176 -1.73 25.94 2.49
C ARG A 176 -0.45 25.92 3.33
N ARG A 177 -0.61 26.21 4.63
CA ARG A 177 0.43 26.08 5.63
C ARG A 177 0.01 25.07 6.65
N ASP A 178 0.77 23.99 6.78
CA ASP A 178 0.52 22.90 7.72
C ASP A 178 1.62 22.84 8.77
N GLY A 179 1.23 22.60 10.02
CA GLY A 179 2.13 22.34 11.12
C GLY A 179 1.88 20.97 11.72
N SER A 180 2.94 20.23 12.05
CA SER A 180 2.86 18.89 12.63
C SER A 180 3.73 18.76 13.86
N SER A 181 3.21 18.03 14.87
CA SER A 181 3.94 17.74 16.10
C SER A 181 5.03 16.68 15.95
N VAL A 182 5.08 15.95 14.82
CA VAL A 182 6.10 14.93 14.58
C VAL A 182 7.47 15.52 14.25
N PHE A 183 7.49 16.76 13.74
CA PHE A 183 8.73 17.42 13.36
C PHE A 183 9.39 18.19 14.51
N GLY A 184 10.68 18.44 14.36
CA GLY A 184 11.48 19.20 15.28
C GLY A 184 11.02 20.65 15.42
N SER A 185 11.55 21.36 16.44
CA SER A 185 11.13 22.74 16.78
C SER A 185 11.23 23.70 15.59
N ASP A 186 12.25 23.50 14.76
CA ASP A 186 12.65 24.46 13.72
C ASP A 186 11.87 24.29 12.41
N ASN A 187 11.36 23.08 12.15
CA ASN A 187 10.73 22.69 10.87
C ASN A 187 9.30 22.18 10.99
N LYS A 188 8.58 22.56 12.06
CA LYS A 188 7.19 22.13 12.29
C LYS A 188 6.23 22.52 11.17
N TYR A 189 6.47 23.63 10.50
CA TYR A 189 5.55 24.19 9.52
C TYR A 189 6.10 24.08 8.09
N GLY A 190 5.25 23.56 7.20
CA GLY A 190 5.47 23.57 5.75
C GLY A 190 4.47 24.48 5.05
N THR A 191 4.89 25.11 3.93
CA THR A 191 4.01 25.92 3.08
C THR A 191 3.94 25.34 1.69
N PHE A 192 2.72 25.12 1.20
CA PHE A 192 2.41 24.36 0.01
C PHE A 192 1.50 25.16 -0.94
N PRO A 193 2.09 25.94 -1.86
CA PRO A 193 1.35 26.64 -2.88
C PRO A 193 0.97 25.73 -4.05
N SER A 194 -0.15 26.03 -4.71
CA SER A 194 -0.56 25.39 -5.96
C SER A 194 -1.30 26.37 -6.86
N VAL A 195 -1.19 26.17 -8.16
CA VAL A 195 -1.89 26.92 -9.20
C VAL A 195 -2.45 25.95 -10.24
N ALA A 196 -3.67 26.21 -10.71
CA ALA A 196 -4.27 25.44 -11.78
C ALA A 196 -4.97 26.41 -12.78
N LEU A 197 -4.85 26.06 -14.05
CA LEU A 197 -5.51 26.72 -15.16
C LEU A 197 -6.41 25.72 -15.88
N GLY A 198 -7.56 26.17 -16.31
CA GLY A 198 -8.47 25.41 -17.14
C GLY A 198 -9.03 26.26 -18.27
N TRP A 199 -9.10 25.68 -19.45
CA TRP A 199 -9.70 26.31 -20.62
C TRP A 199 -10.78 25.39 -21.20
N ASN A 200 -12.04 25.82 -21.10
CA ASN A 200 -13.17 25.15 -21.70
C ASN A 200 -13.25 25.55 -23.20
N ILE A 201 -12.52 24.84 -24.02
CA ILE A 201 -12.41 25.11 -25.46
C ILE A 201 -13.77 24.94 -26.16
N ALA A 202 -14.55 23.95 -25.71
CA ALA A 202 -15.89 23.71 -26.27
C ALA A 202 -16.85 24.91 -26.13
N ASN A 203 -16.61 25.80 -25.15
CA ASN A 203 -17.44 26.99 -24.92
C ASN A 203 -16.96 28.21 -25.75
N GLU A 204 -15.96 28.06 -26.59
CA GLU A 204 -15.44 29.13 -27.42
C GLU A 204 -16.32 29.35 -28.67
N LYS A 205 -16.45 30.59 -29.10
CA LYS A 205 -17.25 30.97 -30.27
C LYS A 205 -16.88 30.25 -31.56
N PHE A 206 -15.56 29.94 -31.74
CA PHE A 206 -15.10 29.22 -32.91
C PHE A 206 -15.50 27.74 -32.91
N MET A 207 -15.95 27.21 -31.75
CA MET A 207 -16.42 25.83 -31.59
C MET A 207 -17.96 25.71 -31.68
N GLU A 208 -18.72 26.80 -31.74
CA GLU A 208 -20.18 26.80 -31.78
C GLU A 208 -20.77 25.95 -32.91
N LYS A 209 -20.04 25.75 -34.01
CA LYS A 209 -20.45 24.94 -35.16
C LYS A 209 -20.04 23.47 -35.07
N ALA A 210 -19.33 23.08 -34.00
CA ALA A 210 -18.83 21.72 -33.82
C ALA A 210 -19.86 20.87 -33.05
N ASP A 211 -21.01 20.58 -33.63
CA ASP A 211 -22.12 19.83 -32.98
C ASP A 211 -21.70 18.44 -32.48
N TRP A 212 -20.64 17.88 -33.03
CA TRP A 212 -20.08 16.62 -32.61
C TRP A 212 -19.25 16.69 -31.31
N LEU A 213 -18.83 17.92 -30.88
CA LEU A 213 -18.03 18.19 -29.71
C LEU A 213 -18.92 18.69 -28.56
N ASN A 214 -19.05 17.92 -27.50
CA ASN A 214 -19.85 18.26 -26.32
C ASN A 214 -19.04 18.84 -25.20
N ASN A 215 -17.78 18.38 -25.06
CA ASN A 215 -16.85 18.86 -24.07
C ASN A 215 -15.43 18.78 -24.62
N LEU A 216 -14.68 19.84 -24.45
CA LEU A 216 -13.22 19.86 -24.65
C LEU A 216 -12.65 20.88 -23.68
N LYS A 217 -11.91 20.39 -22.66
CA LYS A 217 -11.29 21.21 -21.65
C LYS A 217 -9.82 20.84 -21.52
N ALA A 218 -8.95 21.80 -21.67
CA ALA A 218 -7.53 21.68 -21.34
C ALA A 218 -7.29 22.10 -19.90
N ARG A 219 -6.44 21.37 -19.20
CA ARG A 219 -6.06 21.61 -17.80
C ARG A 219 -4.54 21.65 -17.67
N LEU A 220 -4.05 22.56 -16.85
CA LEU A 220 -2.65 22.67 -16.48
C LEU A 220 -2.58 22.96 -14.99
N SER A 221 -1.77 22.22 -14.25
CA SER A 221 -1.57 22.51 -12.83
C SER A 221 -0.12 22.29 -12.41
N TYR A 222 0.29 23.10 -11.44
CA TYR A 222 1.53 22.94 -10.72
C TYR A 222 1.28 23.13 -9.23
N GLY A 223 1.77 22.22 -8.42
CA GLY A 223 1.58 22.27 -6.99
C GLY A 223 2.73 21.67 -6.21
N LYS A 224 2.84 22.14 -4.96
CA LYS A 224 3.72 21.62 -3.94
C LYS A 224 2.87 20.96 -2.86
N ALA A 225 3.21 19.73 -2.44
CA ALA A 225 2.59 19.01 -1.35
C ALA A 225 3.66 18.58 -0.34
N GLY A 226 3.30 18.55 0.94
CA GLY A 226 4.14 18.05 2.02
C GLY A 226 3.75 16.64 2.44
N ASN A 227 4.72 15.85 2.86
CA ASN A 227 4.52 14.55 3.48
C ASN A 227 5.22 14.53 4.85
N GLU A 228 4.55 13.95 5.85
CA GLU A 228 5.02 13.83 7.23
C GLU A 228 5.06 12.36 7.70
N ALA A 229 5.36 11.44 6.81
CA ALA A 229 5.30 10.00 7.04
C ALA A 229 6.41 9.49 7.98
N ILE A 230 6.46 10.04 9.20
CA ILE A 230 7.29 9.55 10.32
C ILE A 230 6.41 9.33 11.55
N GLY A 231 6.88 8.47 12.45
CA GLY A 231 6.22 8.26 13.74
C GLY A 231 6.34 9.45 14.68
N VAL A 232 5.47 9.50 15.70
CA VAL A 232 5.59 10.49 16.77
C VAL A 232 6.90 10.29 17.56
N TYR A 233 7.49 11.39 18.01
CA TYR A 233 8.74 11.38 18.80
C TYR A 233 9.99 10.85 18.08
N GLU A 234 9.95 10.68 16.75
CA GLU A 234 11.09 10.19 15.99
C GLU A 234 12.24 11.22 15.89
N THR A 235 11.92 12.50 16.09
CA THR A 235 12.90 13.59 16.16
C THR A 235 13.62 13.70 17.51
N LEU A 236 13.12 12.99 18.52
CA LEU A 236 13.68 13.05 19.88
C LEU A 236 14.73 11.95 20.10
N ALA A 237 15.77 12.28 20.87
CA ALA A 237 16.64 11.26 21.43
C ALA A 237 15.85 10.41 22.44
N LYS A 238 15.93 9.09 22.30
CA LYS A 238 15.24 8.14 23.20
C LYS A 238 16.28 7.44 24.08
N MET A 239 15.84 7.11 25.29
CA MET A 239 16.59 6.25 26.19
C MET A 239 15.96 4.86 26.21
N SER A 240 16.82 3.86 26.30
CA SER A 240 16.44 2.46 26.53
C SER A 240 16.92 2.04 27.91
N ASN A 241 16.28 1.05 28.49
CA ASN A 241 16.69 0.47 29.75
C ASN A 241 17.25 -0.95 29.54
N ALA A 242 18.21 -1.32 30.36
CA ALA A 242 18.69 -2.69 30.49
C ALA A 242 18.76 -3.08 31.95
N ALA A 243 18.44 -4.33 32.24
CA ALA A 243 18.74 -4.91 33.55
C ALA A 243 20.23 -5.18 33.64
N LEU A 244 20.87 -4.70 34.70
CA LEU A 244 22.24 -4.99 35.08
C LEU A 244 22.23 -5.74 36.41
N THR A 245 23.14 -6.68 36.59
CA THR A 245 23.35 -7.31 37.87
C THR A 245 24.66 -6.74 38.46
N MET A 246 24.57 -6.05 39.59
CA MET A 246 25.69 -5.51 40.34
C MET A 246 25.66 -6.10 41.76
N ASP A 247 26.73 -6.76 42.18
CA ASP A 247 26.84 -7.43 43.48
C ASP A 247 25.66 -8.38 43.80
N GLY A 248 25.17 -9.11 42.78
CA GLY A 248 24.04 -10.02 42.93
C GLY A 248 22.68 -9.35 43.00
N GLN A 249 22.61 -8.01 42.93
CA GLN A 249 21.38 -7.24 42.91
C GLN A 249 21.01 -6.81 41.47
N SER A 250 19.73 -6.89 41.13
CA SER A 250 19.24 -6.40 39.83
C SER A 250 19.06 -4.87 39.90
N ALA A 251 19.75 -4.16 39.00
CA ALA A 251 19.64 -2.72 38.81
C ALA A 251 19.19 -2.42 37.37
N THR A 252 18.51 -1.32 37.16
CA THR A 252 18.13 -0.85 35.80
C THR A 252 19.05 0.29 35.39
N ALA A 253 19.81 0.10 34.32
CA ALA A 253 20.58 1.16 33.69
C ALA A 253 19.81 1.78 32.52
N LEU A 254 19.89 3.11 32.39
CA LEU A 254 19.42 3.85 31.22
C LEU A 254 20.61 4.13 30.29
N TYR A 255 20.43 3.88 29.02
CA TYR A 255 21.42 4.18 27.98
C TYR A 255 20.74 4.79 26.76
N PRO A 256 21.45 5.57 25.93
CA PRO A 256 20.90 6.10 24.69
C PRO A 256 20.37 4.97 23.79
N SER A 257 19.19 5.14 23.23
CA SER A 257 18.65 4.17 22.27
C SER A 257 19.52 4.12 21.00
N SER A 258 19.30 3.12 20.17
CA SER A 258 20.08 2.95 18.93
C SER A 258 19.89 4.11 17.93
N ARG A 259 18.89 4.97 18.11
CA ARG A 259 18.60 6.08 17.20
C ARG A 259 18.95 7.43 17.80
N MET A 260 19.71 8.22 17.03
CA MET A 260 20.04 9.60 17.35
C MET A 260 18.85 10.52 17.07
N GLY A 261 18.57 11.49 17.95
CA GLY A 261 17.58 12.52 17.72
C GLY A 261 18.01 13.52 16.65
N ASN A 262 17.05 14.13 15.95
CA ASN A 262 17.28 15.18 14.94
C ASN A 262 16.19 16.26 15.05
N SER A 263 16.49 17.37 15.68
CA SER A 263 15.58 18.52 15.82
C SER A 263 15.35 19.28 14.51
N GLY A 264 16.25 19.11 13.53
CA GLY A 264 16.16 19.74 12.22
C GLY A 264 15.29 18.97 11.21
N LEU A 265 14.71 17.81 11.60
CA LEU A 265 13.87 17.02 10.71
C LEU A 265 12.57 17.77 10.38
N GLY A 266 12.23 17.83 9.09
CA GLY A 266 11.08 18.57 8.58
C GLY A 266 10.34 17.83 7.45
N TRP A 267 9.53 18.59 6.72
CA TRP A 267 8.65 18.07 5.68
C TRP A 267 9.40 17.54 4.47
N GLU A 268 9.06 16.34 4.05
CA GLU A 268 9.33 15.86 2.70
C GLU A 268 8.43 16.62 1.72
N THR A 269 8.94 17.00 0.57
CA THR A 269 8.24 17.87 -0.37
C THR A 269 8.12 17.24 -1.75
N THR A 270 6.89 17.12 -2.26
CA THR A 270 6.61 16.71 -3.65
C THR A 270 6.13 17.90 -4.47
N LYS A 271 6.79 18.16 -5.59
CA LYS A 271 6.38 19.11 -6.62
C LYS A 271 5.80 18.33 -7.79
N THR A 272 4.58 18.65 -8.20
CA THR A 272 3.90 17.96 -9.30
C THR A 272 3.48 18.97 -10.35
N PHE A 273 3.76 18.64 -11.60
CA PHE A 273 3.23 19.30 -12.79
C PHE A 273 2.29 18.30 -13.48
N ASN A 274 1.08 18.74 -13.83
CA ASN A 274 0.11 17.94 -14.54
C ASN A 274 -0.45 18.74 -15.73
N ILE A 275 -0.61 18.06 -16.87
CA ILE A 275 -1.36 18.54 -18.03
C ILE A 275 -2.42 17.50 -18.37
N GLY A 276 -3.67 17.95 -18.57
CA GLY A 276 -4.79 17.07 -18.83
C GLY A 276 -5.74 17.63 -19.88
N ILE A 277 -6.44 16.74 -20.54
CA ILE A 277 -7.51 17.04 -21.48
C ILE A 277 -8.74 16.22 -21.09
N ASP A 278 -9.86 16.91 -20.86
CA ASP A 278 -11.18 16.30 -20.74
C ASP A 278 -11.91 16.44 -22.08
N PHE A 279 -12.53 15.40 -22.58
CA PHE A 279 -13.20 15.39 -23.86
C PHE A 279 -14.56 14.71 -23.81
N GLY A 280 -15.46 15.12 -24.70
CA GLY A 280 -16.76 14.51 -24.91
C GLY A 280 -17.24 14.73 -26.35
N PHE A 281 -17.54 13.64 -27.06
CA PHE A 281 -17.87 13.64 -28.47
C PHE A 281 -19.20 12.93 -28.73
N LEU A 282 -19.86 13.29 -29.84
CA LEU A 282 -21.03 12.61 -30.38
C LEU A 282 -22.17 12.49 -29.34
N ASN A 283 -22.59 13.61 -28.77
CA ASN A 283 -23.57 13.67 -27.66
C ASN A 283 -23.11 12.86 -26.42
N ASN A 284 -21.82 13.01 -26.05
CA ASN A 284 -21.18 12.29 -24.98
C ASN A 284 -21.22 10.76 -25.13
N ARG A 285 -21.36 10.26 -26.37
CA ARG A 285 -21.21 8.82 -26.61
C ARG A 285 -19.79 8.33 -26.35
N ILE A 286 -18.80 9.18 -26.55
CA ILE A 286 -17.42 8.95 -26.18
C ILE A 286 -16.99 10.13 -25.31
N ASN A 287 -16.62 9.87 -24.07
CA ASN A 287 -16.08 10.89 -23.17
C ASN A 287 -14.96 10.30 -22.31
N GLY A 288 -14.13 11.16 -21.76
CA GLY A 288 -13.03 10.72 -20.93
C GLY A 288 -12.06 11.83 -20.61
N ASN A 289 -10.93 11.41 -20.06
CA ASN A 289 -9.81 12.29 -19.78
C ASN A 289 -8.48 11.58 -20.06
N ILE A 290 -7.48 12.37 -20.39
CA ILE A 290 -6.08 11.96 -20.52
C ILE A 290 -5.27 12.93 -19.69
N ASP A 291 -4.47 12.40 -18.74
CA ASP A 291 -3.63 13.16 -17.84
C ASP A 291 -2.19 12.67 -17.94
N PHE A 292 -1.27 13.58 -18.17
CA PHE A 292 0.16 13.35 -18.06
C PHE A 292 0.70 14.15 -16.88
N TYR A 293 1.45 13.48 -16.00
CA TYR A 293 2.08 14.16 -14.88
C TYR A 293 3.57 13.82 -14.74
N THR A 294 4.28 14.77 -14.15
CA THR A 294 5.62 14.54 -13.62
C THR A 294 5.71 15.09 -12.22
N SER A 295 6.29 14.33 -11.30
CA SER A 295 6.50 14.77 -9.94
C SER A 295 7.92 14.51 -9.48
N THR A 296 8.40 15.36 -8.60
CA THR A 296 9.71 15.23 -7.95
C THR A 296 9.52 15.40 -6.46
N THR A 297 9.95 14.39 -5.69
CA THR A 297 9.97 14.44 -4.23
C THR A 297 11.40 14.68 -3.78
N THR A 298 11.60 15.68 -2.94
CA THR A 298 12.89 16.07 -2.34
C THR A 298 12.77 16.00 -0.83
N ASP A 299 13.92 16.01 -0.17
CA ASP A 299 13.98 15.99 1.30
C ASP A 299 13.29 14.75 1.89
N LEU A 300 13.49 13.59 1.25
CA LEU A 300 12.90 12.32 1.69
C LEU A 300 13.24 12.06 3.16
N LEU A 301 12.27 11.56 3.90
CA LEU A 301 12.43 11.17 5.30
C LEU A 301 13.14 9.81 5.40
N LEU A 302 14.44 9.79 5.20
CA LEU A 302 15.25 8.57 5.16
C LEU A 302 15.98 8.33 6.47
N GLN A 303 16.15 7.05 6.80
CA GLN A 303 16.97 6.59 7.91
C GLN A 303 18.39 6.34 7.41
N ARG A 304 19.35 7.13 7.89
CA ARG A 304 20.76 6.95 7.58
C ARG A 304 21.45 6.12 8.67
N ASN A 305 22.18 5.10 8.26
CA ASN A 305 23.02 4.34 9.16
C ASN A 305 24.24 5.17 9.60
N LEU A 306 24.60 5.08 10.87
CA LEU A 306 25.72 5.80 11.45
C LEU A 306 26.86 4.83 11.80
N PRO A 307 28.13 5.29 11.74
CA PRO A 307 29.26 4.52 12.23
C PRO A 307 29.08 4.17 13.71
N LYS A 308 29.39 2.95 14.11
CA LYS A 308 29.23 2.46 15.50
C LYS A 308 29.94 3.32 16.55
N ILE A 309 31.03 4.00 16.16
CA ILE A 309 31.77 4.91 17.05
C ILE A 309 30.92 6.10 17.52
N SER A 310 29.82 6.44 16.84
CA SER A 310 28.89 7.49 17.26
C SER A 310 28.07 7.12 18.49
N GLY A 311 28.04 5.86 18.87
CA GLY A 311 27.15 5.32 19.91
C GLY A 311 25.70 5.10 19.46
N TYR A 312 25.38 5.43 18.19
CA TYR A 312 24.06 5.28 17.60
C TYR A 312 24.13 4.42 16.33
N SER A 313 23.05 3.72 16.02
CA SER A 313 22.97 2.91 14.80
C SER A 313 22.48 3.73 13.60
N ASN A 314 21.58 4.69 13.83
CA ASN A 314 20.92 5.44 12.75
C ASN A 314 20.34 6.78 13.22
N VAL A 315 19.98 7.62 12.23
CA VAL A 315 19.30 8.91 12.41
C VAL A 315 18.34 9.15 11.24
N TYR A 316 17.18 9.75 11.52
CA TYR A 316 16.32 10.27 10.45
C TYR A 316 16.83 11.61 9.94
N MET A 317 16.91 11.77 8.63
CA MET A 317 17.34 13.01 7.96
C MET A 317 16.46 13.27 6.74
N ASN A 318 16.28 14.56 6.41
CA ASN A 318 15.72 14.97 5.14
C ASN A 318 16.82 14.93 4.08
N MET A 319 16.80 13.93 3.21
CA MET A 319 17.79 13.76 2.15
C MET A 319 17.24 12.92 1.02
N GLY A 320 17.92 12.97 -0.12
CA GLY A 320 17.56 12.22 -1.29
C GLY A 320 16.42 12.83 -2.10
N LYS A 321 16.22 12.25 -3.27
CA LYS A 321 15.30 12.72 -4.29
C LYS A 321 14.79 11.56 -5.13
N THR A 322 13.47 11.53 -5.34
CA THR A 322 12.83 10.62 -6.29
C THR A 322 12.04 11.40 -7.33
N ALA A 323 11.84 10.78 -8.49
CA ALA A 323 11.00 11.31 -9.53
C ALA A 323 9.97 10.27 -9.99
N ASN A 324 8.78 10.74 -10.33
CA ASN A 324 7.74 9.95 -10.96
C ASN A 324 7.24 10.65 -12.20
N LYS A 325 6.89 9.88 -13.22
CA LYS A 325 6.15 10.38 -14.38
C LYS A 325 5.14 9.33 -14.79
N GLY A 326 3.96 9.77 -15.21
CA GLY A 326 2.89 8.85 -15.56
C GLY A 326 1.93 9.41 -16.58
N LEU A 327 1.17 8.50 -17.16
CA LEU A 327 0.09 8.77 -18.10
C LEU A 327 -1.14 7.99 -17.63
N GLU A 328 -2.25 8.69 -17.49
CA GLU A 328 -3.53 8.14 -17.07
C GLU A 328 -4.58 8.41 -18.14
N ILE A 329 -5.37 7.40 -18.47
CA ILE A 329 -6.39 7.49 -19.52
C ILE A 329 -7.68 6.88 -18.95
N THR A 330 -8.76 7.64 -19.04
CA THR A 330 -10.11 7.15 -18.78
C THR A 330 -10.97 7.40 -20.01
N ILE A 331 -11.62 6.36 -20.52
CA ILE A 331 -12.53 6.46 -21.66
C ILE A 331 -13.85 5.77 -21.31
N ASN A 332 -14.95 6.48 -21.47
CA ASN A 332 -16.29 5.94 -21.41
C ASN A 332 -16.90 6.00 -22.82
N SER A 333 -17.45 4.91 -23.29
CA SER A 333 -18.13 4.88 -24.58
C SER A 333 -19.47 4.16 -24.52
N LYS A 334 -20.46 4.71 -25.23
CA LYS A 334 -21.73 4.06 -25.56
C LYS A 334 -21.60 3.52 -26.97
N ASN A 335 -21.14 2.28 -27.10
CA ASN A 335 -20.81 1.66 -28.38
C ASN A 335 -22.06 1.46 -29.25
N ILE A 336 -23.10 0.90 -28.63
CA ILE A 336 -24.38 0.68 -29.26
C ILE A 336 -25.49 1.23 -28.36
N VAL A 337 -26.41 1.99 -28.94
CA VAL A 337 -27.59 2.49 -28.25
C VAL A 337 -28.79 2.34 -29.21
N THR A 338 -29.66 1.40 -28.89
CA THR A 338 -30.94 1.19 -29.56
C THR A 338 -32.08 1.29 -28.55
N LYS A 339 -33.32 1.13 -28.97
CA LYS A 339 -34.49 1.17 -28.10
C LYS A 339 -34.46 0.11 -27.00
N ASP A 340 -34.02 -1.09 -27.34
CA ASP A 340 -34.03 -2.25 -26.42
C ASP A 340 -32.65 -2.72 -25.97
N PHE A 341 -31.58 -2.30 -26.65
CA PHE A 341 -30.21 -2.77 -26.36
C PHE A 341 -29.24 -1.61 -26.27
N THR A 342 -28.42 -1.65 -25.19
CA THR A 342 -27.27 -0.75 -25.02
C THR A 342 -26.01 -1.55 -24.71
N TRP A 343 -24.89 -1.12 -25.29
CA TRP A 343 -23.58 -1.60 -24.93
C TRP A 343 -22.67 -0.41 -24.60
N GLY A 344 -22.19 -0.37 -23.37
CA GLY A 344 -21.24 0.63 -22.90
C GLY A 344 -19.92 -0.01 -22.49
N THR A 345 -18.83 0.73 -22.68
CA THR A 345 -17.47 0.33 -22.24
C THR A 345 -16.87 1.46 -21.40
N ASN A 346 -16.28 1.10 -20.25
CA ASN A 346 -15.41 1.95 -19.46
C ASN A 346 -14.02 1.36 -19.47
N LEU A 347 -13.03 2.12 -19.91
CA LEU A 347 -11.61 1.82 -19.90
C LEU A 347 -10.89 2.78 -18.96
N VAL A 348 -10.11 2.23 -18.03
CA VAL A 348 -9.18 2.98 -17.19
C VAL A 348 -7.80 2.36 -17.38
N TRP A 349 -6.80 3.18 -17.66
CA TRP A 349 -5.44 2.73 -17.84
C TRP A 349 -4.46 3.73 -17.22
N SER A 350 -3.45 3.23 -16.52
CA SER A 350 -2.43 4.05 -15.87
C SER A 350 -1.05 3.42 -16.04
N TRP A 351 -0.10 4.22 -16.47
CA TRP A 351 1.32 3.90 -16.54
C TRP A 351 2.11 4.84 -15.65
N ASN A 352 3.04 4.31 -14.86
CA ASN A 352 3.91 5.11 -14.00
C ASN A 352 5.36 4.60 -14.06
N LYS A 353 6.32 5.52 -14.14
CA LYS A 353 7.75 5.25 -13.95
C LYS A 353 8.23 6.01 -12.73
N ASN A 354 8.70 5.26 -11.72
CA ASN A 354 9.39 5.77 -10.53
C ASN A 354 10.90 5.65 -10.73
N GLU A 355 11.69 6.60 -10.19
CA GLU A 355 13.13 6.60 -10.31
C GLU A 355 13.77 7.33 -9.11
N ILE A 356 14.79 6.72 -8.51
CA ILE A 356 15.64 7.37 -7.50
C ILE A 356 16.61 8.29 -8.23
N LYS A 357 16.64 9.59 -7.87
CA LYS A 357 17.51 10.58 -8.48
C LYS A 357 18.74 10.91 -7.63
N ASP A 358 18.60 10.80 -6.32
CA ASP A 358 19.66 11.04 -5.36
C ASP A 358 19.31 10.35 -4.04
N LEU A 359 20.30 9.98 -3.23
CA LEU A 359 20.10 9.39 -1.91
C LEU A 359 20.73 10.23 -0.82
N TYR A 360 22.05 10.38 -0.85
CA TYR A 360 22.82 10.99 0.23
C TYR A 360 23.63 12.21 -0.23
N GLY A 361 23.41 12.68 -1.46
CA GLY A 361 24.14 13.78 -2.08
C GLY A 361 25.52 13.39 -2.63
N ASP A 362 25.84 12.09 -2.73
CA ASP A 362 27.13 11.57 -3.18
C ASP A 362 27.03 10.75 -4.49
N GLU A 363 25.86 10.74 -5.11
CA GLU A 363 25.55 10.00 -6.36
C GLU A 363 25.82 8.48 -6.28
N LYS A 364 25.91 7.91 -5.07
CA LYS A 364 26.14 6.48 -4.86
C LYS A 364 24.85 5.77 -4.52
N SER A 365 24.73 4.56 -5.06
CA SER A 365 23.66 3.63 -4.72
C SER A 365 23.88 3.02 -3.33
N ASP A 366 22.81 2.74 -2.61
CA ASP A 366 22.81 2.05 -1.32
C ASP A 366 22.43 0.57 -1.52
N ILE A 367 23.44 -0.26 -1.72
CA ILE A 367 23.26 -1.70 -1.95
C ILE A 367 22.61 -2.37 -0.72
N GLY A 368 22.95 -1.91 0.50
CA GLY A 368 22.42 -2.46 1.74
C GLY A 368 20.90 -2.32 1.87
N ASN A 369 20.37 -1.17 1.46
CA ASN A 369 18.95 -0.88 1.40
C ASN A 369 18.31 -1.24 0.04
N ARG A 370 19.10 -1.69 -0.94
CA ARG A 370 18.69 -1.99 -2.33
C ARG A 370 18.11 -0.77 -3.04
N TRP A 371 18.69 0.40 -2.79
CA TRP A 371 18.34 1.66 -3.45
C TRP A 371 19.42 2.02 -4.49
N PHE A 372 19.02 2.01 -5.74
CA PHE A 372 19.92 2.24 -6.87
C PHE A 372 19.52 3.52 -7.59
N ILE A 373 20.48 4.40 -7.79
CA ILE A 373 20.26 5.66 -8.55
C ILE A 373 19.93 5.30 -10.00
N GLY A 374 18.89 5.94 -10.54
CA GLY A 374 18.37 5.66 -11.88
C GLY A 374 17.30 4.56 -11.94
N GLU A 375 17.12 3.80 -10.85
CA GLU A 375 16.19 2.68 -10.77
C GLU A 375 14.96 2.99 -9.90
N PRO A 376 13.88 2.20 -10.01
CA PRO A 376 12.73 2.32 -9.12
C PRO A 376 13.09 2.09 -7.65
N ILE A 377 12.36 2.73 -6.73
CA ILE A 377 12.58 2.60 -5.28
C ILE A 377 12.43 1.16 -4.77
N SER A 378 11.74 0.31 -5.51
CA SER A 378 11.48 -1.07 -5.13
C SER A 378 11.88 -2.02 -6.25
N VAL A 379 13.08 -2.56 -6.15
CA VAL A 379 13.65 -3.51 -7.11
C VAL A 379 13.96 -4.85 -6.44
N ILE A 380 14.01 -5.90 -7.25
CA ILE A 380 14.58 -7.18 -6.85
C ILE A 380 16.05 -7.15 -7.25
N TYR A 381 16.92 -7.11 -6.25
CA TYR A 381 18.36 -7.21 -6.40
C TYR A 381 18.79 -8.59 -5.95
N ASP A 382 19.15 -9.45 -6.89
CA ASP A 382 19.44 -10.87 -6.68
C ASP A 382 20.39 -11.40 -7.75
N TYR A 383 20.85 -12.63 -7.57
CA TYR A 383 21.61 -13.35 -8.59
C TYR A 383 20.80 -13.54 -9.88
N GLU A 384 21.47 -13.78 -10.99
CA GLU A 384 20.86 -14.18 -12.25
C GLU A 384 21.05 -15.68 -12.43
N MET A 385 19.94 -16.42 -12.46
CA MET A 385 19.95 -17.86 -12.74
C MET A 385 20.07 -18.06 -14.26
N VAL A 386 21.10 -18.80 -14.67
CA VAL A 386 21.35 -19.14 -16.08
C VAL A 386 21.01 -20.59 -16.43
N GLY A 387 20.56 -21.37 -15.47
CA GLY A 387 20.11 -22.74 -15.64
C GLY A 387 20.26 -23.56 -14.35
N ILE A 388 20.28 -24.86 -14.53
CA ILE A 388 20.54 -25.84 -13.48
C ILE A 388 21.76 -26.64 -13.90
N TRP A 389 22.70 -26.85 -12.99
CA TRP A 389 23.89 -27.66 -13.27
C TRP A 389 23.49 -29.07 -13.66
N GLN A 390 23.85 -29.47 -14.88
CA GLN A 390 23.60 -30.82 -15.39
C GLN A 390 24.73 -31.78 -15.01
N LYS A 391 24.43 -33.07 -14.98
CA LYS A 391 25.39 -34.11 -14.61
C LYS A 391 26.63 -34.12 -15.51
N ASP A 392 26.43 -34.00 -16.80
CA ASP A 392 27.52 -33.99 -17.79
C ASP A 392 28.38 -32.72 -17.70
N GLU A 393 27.83 -31.58 -17.31
CA GLU A 393 28.58 -30.34 -17.06
C GLU A 393 29.49 -30.48 -15.82
N ILE A 394 29.00 -31.12 -14.75
CA ILE A 394 29.77 -31.39 -13.56
C ILE A 394 30.89 -32.41 -13.87
N GLU A 395 30.59 -33.48 -14.59
CA GLU A 395 31.57 -34.49 -15.00
C GLU A 395 32.69 -33.93 -15.92
N ARG A 396 32.37 -32.95 -16.76
CA ARG A 396 33.37 -32.22 -17.57
C ARG A 396 34.19 -31.21 -16.76
N GLY A 397 33.80 -30.93 -15.52
CA GLY A 397 34.46 -29.93 -14.69
C GLY A 397 34.09 -28.47 -15.05
N ASP A 398 33.01 -28.22 -15.79
CA ASP A 398 32.59 -26.88 -16.19
C ASP A 398 32.27 -25.98 -14.98
N HIS A 399 31.77 -26.57 -13.88
CA HIS A 399 31.47 -25.88 -12.61
C HIS A 399 32.73 -25.34 -11.90
N LEU A 400 33.90 -25.94 -12.16
CA LEU A 400 35.13 -25.50 -11.50
C LEU A 400 35.56 -24.08 -11.89
N LYS A 401 34.96 -23.50 -12.93
CA LYS A 401 35.28 -22.16 -13.43
C LYS A 401 34.85 -21.08 -12.46
N TRP A 402 33.69 -21.22 -11.78
CA TRP A 402 33.16 -20.20 -10.85
C TRP A 402 32.33 -20.74 -9.70
N ASP A 403 32.01 -22.03 -9.66
CA ASP A 403 31.23 -22.66 -8.61
C ASP A 403 31.71 -24.08 -8.26
N PRO A 404 32.93 -24.23 -7.71
CA PRO A 404 33.57 -25.52 -7.50
C PRO A 404 32.81 -26.50 -6.59
N GLN A 405 31.84 -26.00 -5.82
CA GLN A 405 31.03 -26.82 -4.90
C GLN A 405 29.69 -27.27 -5.51
N ALA A 406 29.42 -26.89 -6.77
CA ALA A 406 28.17 -27.24 -7.43
C ALA A 406 28.04 -28.76 -7.60
N GLN A 407 26.81 -29.22 -7.47
CA GLN A 407 26.39 -30.58 -7.69
C GLN A 407 25.36 -30.66 -8.83
N PRO A 408 25.17 -31.80 -9.47
CA PRO A 408 24.08 -31.96 -10.44
C PRO A 408 22.72 -31.61 -9.80
N GLY A 409 21.95 -30.75 -10.45
CA GLY A 409 20.67 -30.27 -9.97
C GLY A 409 20.72 -28.99 -9.12
N ASP A 410 21.90 -28.43 -8.88
CA ASP A 410 22.05 -27.13 -8.20
C ASP A 410 21.70 -25.98 -9.14
N VAL A 411 21.24 -24.86 -8.54
CA VAL A 411 21.02 -23.60 -9.27
C VAL A 411 22.34 -23.12 -9.86
N LYS A 412 22.37 -22.90 -11.17
CA LYS A 412 23.51 -22.36 -11.89
C LYS A 412 23.35 -20.85 -12.02
N LEU A 413 24.22 -20.11 -11.32
CA LEU A 413 24.22 -18.66 -11.30
C LEU A 413 25.25 -18.09 -12.28
N ARG A 414 25.03 -16.85 -12.70
CA ARG A 414 25.96 -16.11 -13.54
C ARG A 414 27.05 -15.48 -12.69
N ASP A 415 28.30 -15.71 -13.09
CA ASP A 415 29.45 -14.90 -12.68
C ASP A 415 29.40 -13.60 -13.51
N VAL A 416 28.98 -12.50 -12.85
CA VAL A 416 28.68 -11.22 -13.53
C VAL A 416 29.96 -10.44 -13.83
N ASN A 417 30.92 -10.45 -12.91
CA ASN A 417 32.18 -9.73 -13.06
C ASN A 417 33.27 -10.58 -13.76
N GLY A 418 33.07 -11.91 -13.92
CA GLY A 418 34.00 -12.82 -14.60
C GLY A 418 35.25 -13.15 -13.82
N ASP A 419 35.21 -13.03 -12.47
CA ASP A 419 36.38 -13.25 -11.61
C ASP A 419 36.58 -14.73 -11.21
N GLY A 420 35.70 -15.62 -11.67
CA GLY A 420 35.79 -17.05 -11.45
C GLY A 420 35.27 -17.54 -10.10
N LYS A 421 34.38 -16.80 -9.46
CA LYS A 421 33.65 -17.22 -8.24
C LYS A 421 32.28 -16.56 -8.19
N ILE A 422 31.38 -17.09 -7.39
CA ILE A 422 30.10 -16.46 -7.08
C ILE A 422 30.20 -15.73 -5.75
N ASP A 423 29.92 -14.42 -5.75
CA ASP A 423 29.99 -13.55 -4.56
C ASP A 423 28.72 -12.69 -4.42
N PRO A 424 28.16 -12.55 -3.21
CA PRO A 424 26.95 -11.74 -2.99
C PRO A 424 27.12 -10.23 -3.22
N ASN A 425 28.36 -9.73 -3.27
CA ASN A 425 28.64 -8.32 -3.47
C ASN A 425 28.71 -7.95 -4.95
N ASP A 426 29.22 -8.86 -5.80
CA ASP A 426 29.59 -8.55 -7.17
C ASP A 426 28.70 -9.24 -8.22
N ASP A 427 28.02 -10.37 -7.87
CA ASP A 427 27.24 -11.17 -8.82
C ASP A 427 25.74 -11.00 -8.74
N LYS A 428 25.27 -10.02 -7.94
CA LYS A 428 23.86 -9.68 -7.92
C LYS A 428 23.56 -8.54 -8.88
N THR A 429 22.43 -8.65 -9.57
CA THR A 429 21.94 -7.65 -10.52
C THR A 429 20.48 -7.32 -10.27
N ILE A 430 19.99 -6.23 -10.86
CA ILE A 430 18.57 -5.87 -10.78
C ILE A 430 17.77 -6.76 -11.70
N GLN A 431 17.00 -7.68 -11.12
CA GLN A 431 16.18 -8.65 -11.83
C GLN A 431 14.82 -8.09 -12.29
N GLY A 432 14.44 -6.94 -11.77
CA GLY A 432 13.19 -6.25 -12.10
C GLY A 432 12.64 -5.43 -10.94
N GLN A 433 11.46 -4.86 -11.15
CA GLN A 433 10.76 -4.04 -10.15
C GLN A 433 9.56 -4.79 -9.54
N THR A 434 9.26 -4.51 -8.27
CA THR A 434 8.14 -5.13 -7.55
C THR A 434 6.82 -4.38 -7.72
N THR A 435 6.87 -3.15 -8.24
CA THR A 435 5.69 -2.35 -8.58
C THR A 435 5.33 -2.54 -10.05
N PRO A 436 4.05 -2.55 -10.42
CA PRO A 436 3.64 -2.68 -11.81
C PRO A 436 4.11 -1.50 -12.65
N LYS A 437 4.47 -1.76 -13.92
CA LYS A 437 4.75 -0.71 -14.90
C LYS A 437 3.46 -0.03 -15.36
N TRP A 438 2.39 -0.79 -15.50
CA TRP A 438 1.08 -0.28 -15.84
C TRP A 438 -0.04 -1.18 -15.29
N ILE A 439 -1.19 -0.57 -15.06
CA ILE A 439 -2.41 -1.23 -14.63
C ILE A 439 -3.57 -0.80 -15.55
N GLY A 440 -4.53 -1.67 -15.73
CA GLY A 440 -5.71 -1.38 -16.55
C GLY A 440 -6.97 -2.04 -16.01
N GLY A 441 -8.09 -1.40 -16.27
CA GLY A 441 -9.42 -1.89 -15.99
C GLY A 441 -10.34 -1.70 -17.19
N LEU A 442 -11.05 -2.73 -17.58
CA LEU A 442 -12.03 -2.70 -18.67
C LEU A 442 -13.37 -3.22 -18.17
N THR A 443 -14.37 -2.38 -18.15
CA THR A 443 -15.75 -2.78 -17.85
C THR A 443 -16.59 -2.70 -19.10
N ASN A 444 -17.26 -3.80 -19.48
CA ASN A 444 -18.28 -3.81 -20.49
C ASN A 444 -19.64 -4.05 -19.85
N THR A 445 -20.62 -3.24 -20.20
CA THR A 445 -21.99 -3.37 -19.73
C THR A 445 -22.92 -3.51 -20.93
N PHE A 446 -23.64 -4.62 -20.97
CA PHE A 446 -24.63 -4.94 -21.99
C PHE A 446 -26.01 -4.93 -21.34
N THR A 447 -26.92 -4.11 -21.82
CA THR A 447 -28.29 -4.06 -21.29
C THR A 447 -29.24 -4.35 -22.42
N TYR A 448 -30.08 -5.36 -22.26
CA TYR A 448 -31.18 -5.69 -23.16
C TYR A 448 -32.50 -5.60 -22.38
N LYS A 449 -33.30 -4.57 -22.68
CA LYS A 449 -34.50 -4.25 -21.91
C LYS A 449 -34.20 -4.15 -20.41
N ASN A 450 -34.72 -5.10 -19.64
CA ASN A 450 -34.59 -5.14 -18.19
C ASN A 450 -33.41 -6.03 -17.70
N LEU A 451 -32.71 -6.69 -18.63
CA LEU A 451 -31.57 -7.56 -18.31
C LEU A 451 -30.26 -6.80 -18.54
N SER A 452 -29.36 -6.80 -17.58
CA SER A 452 -28.05 -6.18 -17.68
C SER A 452 -26.94 -7.16 -17.31
N LEU A 453 -25.91 -7.25 -18.14
CA LEU A 453 -24.68 -8.01 -17.91
C LEU A 453 -23.50 -7.02 -17.82
N SER A 454 -22.79 -7.05 -16.71
CA SER A 454 -21.55 -6.28 -16.50
C SER A 454 -20.38 -7.24 -16.36
N ILE A 455 -19.28 -6.97 -17.08
CA ILE A 455 -18.04 -7.75 -17.03
C ILE A 455 -16.89 -6.78 -16.76
N PHE A 456 -16.20 -6.95 -15.63
CA PHE A 456 -15.02 -6.20 -15.27
C PHE A 456 -13.77 -7.05 -15.38
N ILE A 457 -12.81 -6.58 -16.17
CA ILE A 457 -11.50 -7.20 -16.37
C ILE A 457 -10.45 -6.25 -15.81
N GLN A 458 -9.59 -6.76 -14.92
CA GLN A 458 -8.44 -6.06 -14.36
C GLN A 458 -7.15 -6.65 -14.94
N THR A 459 -6.19 -5.80 -15.26
CA THR A 459 -4.84 -6.22 -15.65
C THR A 459 -3.78 -5.46 -14.89
N VAL A 460 -2.71 -6.15 -14.45
CA VAL A 460 -1.56 -5.59 -13.73
C VAL A 460 -0.32 -6.17 -14.40
N GLN A 461 0.57 -5.30 -14.90
CA GLN A 461 1.61 -5.73 -15.80
C GLN A 461 2.99 -5.14 -15.47
N GLY A 462 4.03 -5.93 -15.74
CA GLY A 462 5.42 -5.50 -15.65
C GLY A 462 5.97 -5.46 -14.23
N LEU A 463 5.48 -6.32 -13.33
CA LEU A 463 6.04 -6.50 -12.00
C LEU A 463 6.65 -7.89 -11.86
N LYS A 464 7.70 -7.98 -11.04
CA LYS A 464 8.28 -9.24 -10.60
C LYS A 464 8.17 -9.39 -9.09
N ARG A 465 8.15 -10.63 -8.64
CA ARG A 465 8.18 -10.99 -7.21
C ARG A 465 9.08 -12.19 -7.00
N ASN A 466 9.76 -12.26 -5.86
CA ASN A 466 10.42 -13.48 -5.43
C ASN A 466 9.37 -14.53 -5.09
N ASN A 467 9.54 -15.74 -5.62
CA ASN A 467 8.62 -16.83 -5.37
C ASN A 467 9.15 -17.72 -4.24
N SER A 468 8.68 -17.48 -3.02
CA SER A 468 9.11 -18.22 -1.84
C SER A 468 8.76 -19.71 -1.91
N LEU A 469 7.69 -20.08 -2.60
CA LEU A 469 7.32 -21.48 -2.79
C LEU A 469 8.35 -22.24 -3.63
N LEU A 470 8.94 -21.59 -4.63
CA LEU A 470 10.01 -22.16 -5.44
C LEU A 470 11.35 -22.14 -4.71
N GLY A 471 11.61 -21.09 -3.91
CA GLY A 471 12.87 -20.92 -3.19
C GLY A 471 13.04 -21.86 -2.00
N THR A 472 11.98 -22.08 -1.21
CA THR A 472 12.05 -22.78 0.07
C THR A 472 11.34 -24.12 0.12
N ALA A 473 10.30 -24.32 -0.68
CA ALA A 473 9.44 -25.51 -0.60
C ALA A 473 10.16 -26.83 -0.91
N SER A 474 11.29 -26.75 -1.59
CA SER A 474 12.13 -27.90 -1.92
C SER A 474 13.22 -28.21 -0.88
N ASP A 475 13.40 -27.34 0.12
CA ASP A 475 14.49 -27.50 1.10
C ASP A 475 14.25 -28.63 2.10
N GLU A 476 13.07 -29.21 2.11
CA GLU A 476 12.65 -30.15 3.13
C GLU A 476 12.11 -31.44 2.49
N MET A 477 12.94 -32.07 1.70
CA MET A 477 12.62 -33.32 1.04
C MET A 477 12.09 -34.36 2.06
N GLY A 478 10.89 -34.87 1.81
CA GLY A 478 10.21 -35.82 2.67
C GLY A 478 9.49 -35.24 3.88
N ARG A 479 9.59 -33.93 4.14
CA ARG A 479 8.91 -33.28 5.29
C ARG A 479 7.64 -32.54 4.90
N ARG A 480 7.57 -31.99 3.68
CA ARG A 480 6.44 -31.19 3.22
C ARG A 480 6.03 -31.54 1.80
N ASN A 481 4.74 -31.44 1.55
CA ASN A 481 4.22 -31.47 0.19
C ASN A 481 4.23 -30.02 -0.34
N SER A 482 4.80 -29.82 -1.52
CA SER A 482 4.69 -28.54 -2.23
C SER A 482 3.26 -28.34 -2.72
N THR A 483 2.77 -27.10 -2.60
CA THR A 483 1.49 -26.68 -3.19
C THR A 483 1.63 -26.32 -4.67
N THR A 484 2.87 -26.29 -5.17
CA THR A 484 3.20 -25.93 -6.56
C THR A 484 3.80 -27.13 -7.25
N GLU A 485 3.18 -27.55 -8.33
CA GLU A 485 3.71 -28.59 -9.21
C GLU A 485 4.83 -28.00 -10.08
N VAL A 486 6.03 -28.52 -9.95
CA VAL A 486 7.21 -28.08 -10.72
C VAL A 486 7.97 -29.29 -11.25
N GLY A 487 8.46 -29.18 -12.48
CA GLY A 487 9.36 -30.18 -13.09
C GLY A 487 10.77 -30.03 -12.52
N TYR A 488 11.01 -30.52 -11.29
CA TYR A 488 12.31 -30.45 -10.66
C TYR A 488 13.36 -31.35 -11.36
N TRP A 489 14.60 -30.93 -11.22
CA TRP A 489 15.71 -31.67 -11.77
C TRP A 489 15.90 -33.03 -11.06
N SER A 490 16.07 -34.09 -11.85
CA SER A 490 16.56 -35.40 -11.42
C SER A 490 17.35 -36.02 -12.56
N GLU A 491 18.09 -37.10 -12.32
CA GLU A 491 18.82 -37.80 -13.40
C GLU A 491 17.89 -38.30 -14.52
N SER A 492 16.64 -38.64 -14.18
CA SER A 492 15.63 -39.05 -15.16
C SER A 492 14.84 -37.87 -15.76
N ASN A 493 14.99 -36.67 -15.22
CA ASN A 493 14.36 -35.44 -15.70
C ASN A 493 15.37 -34.28 -15.62
N PRO A 494 16.29 -34.15 -16.60
CA PRO A 494 17.34 -33.11 -16.59
C PRO A 494 16.75 -31.73 -16.93
N SER A 495 15.93 -31.21 -16.03
CA SER A 495 15.27 -29.91 -16.16
C SER A 495 16.26 -28.75 -16.01
N ASN A 496 16.08 -27.68 -16.78
CA ASN A 496 16.76 -26.39 -16.61
C ASN A 496 15.87 -25.32 -15.95
N GLU A 497 14.61 -25.67 -15.61
CA GLU A 497 13.67 -24.69 -15.04
C GLU A 497 13.73 -24.66 -13.52
N PHE A 498 13.86 -25.83 -12.88
CA PHE A 498 13.79 -25.93 -11.45
C PHE A 498 14.83 -26.91 -10.90
N ARG A 499 15.47 -26.49 -9.82
CA ARG A 499 16.55 -27.21 -9.14
C ARG A 499 16.11 -28.58 -8.60
N SER A 500 17.07 -29.40 -8.20
CA SER A 500 16.78 -30.64 -7.48
C SER A 500 16.12 -30.34 -6.12
N LEU A 501 15.42 -31.34 -5.56
CA LEU A 501 14.79 -31.23 -4.23
C LEU A 501 15.81 -31.33 -3.07
N SER A 502 17.10 -31.35 -3.36
CA SER A 502 18.16 -31.34 -2.35
C SER A 502 18.16 -30.03 -1.57
N LYS A 503 18.37 -30.11 -0.26
CA LYS A 503 18.48 -28.95 0.64
C LYS A 503 19.58 -27.97 0.21
N THR A 504 20.67 -28.49 -0.38
CA THR A 504 21.85 -27.70 -0.76
C THR A 504 21.76 -27.15 -2.18
N SER A 505 20.77 -27.53 -2.96
CA SER A 505 20.67 -27.15 -4.39
C SER A 505 20.43 -25.65 -4.63
N ASN A 506 20.09 -24.88 -3.59
CA ASN A 506 19.98 -23.42 -3.60
C ASN A 506 20.85 -22.79 -2.48
N ARG A 507 22.11 -23.17 -2.38
CA ARG A 507 23.02 -22.72 -1.32
C ARG A 507 23.26 -21.20 -1.31
N TRP A 508 23.10 -20.53 -2.45
CA TRP A 508 23.27 -19.10 -2.60
C TRP A 508 22.03 -18.29 -2.19
N GLY A 509 20.90 -18.96 -1.89
CA GLY A 509 19.67 -18.30 -1.47
C GLY A 509 19.02 -17.49 -2.59
N TYR A 510 19.11 -17.96 -3.84
CA TYR A 510 18.40 -17.37 -4.97
C TYR A 510 16.89 -17.31 -4.70
N GLY A 511 16.28 -16.16 -4.91
CA GLY A 511 14.89 -15.89 -4.53
C GLY A 511 13.84 -16.30 -5.56
N PHE A 512 14.25 -16.82 -6.70
CA PHE A 512 13.36 -17.16 -7.84
C PHE A 512 12.46 -16.00 -8.24
N PRO A 513 13.02 -14.86 -8.69
CA PRO A 513 12.23 -13.73 -9.16
C PRO A 513 11.43 -14.09 -10.41
N CYS A 514 10.13 -14.21 -10.27
CA CYS A 514 9.18 -14.57 -11.31
C CYS A 514 8.34 -13.37 -11.75
N ASP A 515 7.86 -13.42 -12.99
CA ASP A 515 6.83 -12.49 -13.45
C ASP A 515 5.52 -12.74 -12.70
N ALA A 516 5.02 -11.70 -12.03
CA ALA A 516 3.76 -11.72 -11.30
C ALA A 516 2.67 -10.89 -12.00
N SER A 517 2.87 -10.60 -13.28
CA SER A 517 1.85 -9.95 -14.12
C SER A 517 0.63 -10.86 -14.28
N PHE A 518 -0.55 -10.25 -14.32
CA PHE A 518 -1.80 -10.99 -14.50
C PHE A 518 -2.88 -10.18 -15.19
N THR A 519 -3.83 -10.90 -15.79
CA THR A 519 -5.13 -10.37 -16.23
C THR A 519 -6.23 -11.22 -15.59
N ARG A 520 -7.22 -10.58 -14.98
CA ARG A 520 -8.27 -11.25 -14.21
C ARG A 520 -9.66 -10.80 -14.64
N ILE A 521 -10.56 -11.74 -14.84
CA ILE A 521 -11.99 -11.48 -14.87
C ILE A 521 -12.43 -11.31 -13.41
N LYS A 522 -12.47 -10.03 -12.98
CA LYS A 522 -12.63 -9.64 -11.57
C LYS A 522 -14.07 -9.72 -11.09
N ASP A 523 -15.02 -9.32 -11.95
CA ASP A 523 -16.44 -9.35 -11.66
C ASP A 523 -17.25 -9.63 -12.93
N VAL A 524 -18.24 -10.51 -12.81
CA VAL A 524 -19.27 -10.75 -13.81
C VAL A 524 -20.60 -10.73 -13.09
N THR A 525 -21.43 -9.73 -13.38
CA THR A 525 -22.73 -9.54 -12.73
C THR A 525 -23.84 -9.52 -13.78
N LEU A 526 -24.79 -10.44 -13.64
CA LEU A 526 -26.03 -10.48 -14.40
C LEU A 526 -27.18 -10.00 -13.50
N SER A 527 -27.92 -8.98 -13.90
CA SER A 527 -29.03 -8.43 -13.14
C SER A 527 -30.29 -8.30 -13.98
N TYR A 528 -31.43 -8.53 -13.37
CA TYR A 528 -32.74 -8.35 -13.98
C TYR A 528 -33.63 -7.45 -13.12
N GLN A 529 -34.06 -6.33 -13.68
CA GLN A 529 -34.98 -5.41 -13.04
C GLN A 529 -36.41 -5.74 -13.46
N PHE A 530 -37.25 -6.08 -12.50
CA PHE A 530 -38.63 -6.40 -12.80
C PHE A 530 -39.42 -5.17 -13.30
N PRO A 531 -40.26 -5.33 -14.34
CA PRO A 531 -41.08 -4.24 -14.86
C PRO A 531 -42.08 -3.69 -13.83
N ALA A 532 -42.39 -2.40 -13.91
CA ALA A 532 -43.32 -1.72 -13.00
C ALA A 532 -44.69 -2.40 -12.90
N GLN A 533 -45.16 -3.01 -13.98
CA GLN A 533 -46.46 -3.72 -14.02
C GLN A 533 -46.49 -4.91 -13.03
N ILE A 534 -45.39 -5.60 -12.84
CA ILE A 534 -45.30 -6.74 -11.91
C ILE A 534 -45.11 -6.25 -10.47
N ILE A 535 -44.24 -5.27 -10.26
CA ILE A 535 -43.86 -4.83 -8.89
C ILE A 535 -44.96 -3.97 -8.25
N ASN A 536 -45.75 -3.22 -9.04
CA ASN A 536 -46.87 -2.43 -8.52
C ASN A 536 -47.95 -3.34 -7.89
N ALA A 537 -48.17 -4.52 -8.45
CA ALA A 537 -49.08 -5.51 -7.87
C ALA A 537 -48.62 -6.00 -6.48
N LEU A 538 -47.29 -5.97 -6.23
CA LEU A 538 -46.68 -6.33 -4.95
C LEU A 538 -46.48 -5.13 -3.98
N ARG A 539 -46.96 -3.93 -4.38
CA ARG A 539 -46.81 -2.67 -3.63
C ARG A 539 -45.37 -2.32 -3.27
N ILE A 540 -44.44 -2.67 -4.12
CA ILE A 540 -43.01 -2.33 -3.98
C ILE A 540 -42.57 -1.38 -5.10
N SER A 541 -41.66 -0.48 -4.82
CA SER A 541 -41.20 0.55 -5.75
C SER A 541 -40.16 0.07 -6.76
N ALA A 542 -39.34 -0.92 -6.40
CA ALA A 542 -38.34 -1.52 -7.28
C ALA A 542 -37.99 -2.93 -6.80
N LEU A 543 -37.76 -3.84 -7.73
CA LEU A 543 -37.22 -5.19 -7.48
C LEU A 543 -36.17 -5.50 -8.53
N THR A 544 -34.97 -5.79 -8.08
CA THR A 544 -33.88 -6.25 -8.93
C THR A 544 -33.31 -7.53 -8.32
N VAL A 545 -33.17 -8.55 -9.14
CA VAL A 545 -32.49 -9.80 -8.80
C VAL A 545 -31.19 -9.83 -9.59
N TYR A 546 -30.10 -10.22 -8.93
CA TYR A 546 -28.83 -10.34 -9.61
C TYR A 546 -28.09 -11.62 -9.17
N ALA A 547 -27.20 -12.07 -10.05
CA ALA A 547 -26.21 -13.09 -9.76
C ALA A 547 -24.84 -12.53 -10.11
N SER A 548 -23.89 -12.68 -9.23
CA SER A 548 -22.50 -12.22 -9.48
C SER A 548 -21.49 -13.31 -9.22
N ALA A 549 -20.40 -13.27 -10.02
CA ALA A 549 -19.23 -14.11 -9.84
C ALA A 549 -18.00 -13.22 -9.76
N ARG A 550 -17.20 -13.35 -8.69
CA ARG A 550 -15.98 -12.57 -8.48
C ARG A 550 -14.74 -13.44 -8.59
N ASN A 551 -13.65 -12.84 -9.10
CA ASN A 551 -12.37 -13.50 -9.33
C ASN A 551 -12.52 -14.79 -10.17
N LEU A 552 -13.34 -14.74 -11.21
CA LEU A 552 -13.80 -15.90 -11.98
C LEU A 552 -12.64 -16.64 -12.65
N ALA A 553 -11.73 -15.91 -13.28
CA ALA A 553 -10.55 -16.47 -13.92
C ALA A 553 -9.36 -15.50 -13.83
N THR A 554 -8.17 -16.06 -13.64
CA THR A 554 -6.90 -15.32 -13.63
C THR A 554 -5.96 -15.93 -14.67
N PHE A 555 -5.42 -15.10 -15.55
CA PHE A 555 -4.44 -15.47 -16.58
C PHE A 555 -3.08 -14.90 -16.16
N THR A 556 -2.12 -15.76 -15.87
CA THR A 556 -0.81 -15.37 -15.33
C THR A 556 0.21 -16.48 -15.59
N SER A 557 1.49 -16.11 -15.65
CA SER A 557 2.63 -17.03 -15.62
C SER A 557 3.12 -17.33 -14.20
N TRP A 558 2.55 -16.67 -13.18
CA TRP A 558 2.90 -16.87 -11.78
C TRP A 558 2.64 -18.31 -11.35
N LYS A 559 3.66 -18.95 -10.78
CA LYS A 559 3.57 -20.30 -10.20
C LYS A 559 3.37 -20.17 -8.69
N GLY A 560 2.15 -20.36 -8.21
CA GLY A 560 1.78 -20.20 -6.81
C GLY A 560 0.30 -19.93 -6.66
N TRP A 561 -0.14 -19.59 -5.46
CA TRP A 561 -1.58 -19.46 -5.15
C TRP A 561 -2.23 -18.32 -5.90
N ASP A 562 -1.67 -17.11 -5.80
CA ASP A 562 -2.24 -15.94 -6.46
C ASP A 562 -1.17 -14.85 -6.68
N PRO A 563 -1.04 -14.27 -7.90
CA PRO A 563 -0.07 -13.21 -8.16
C PRO A 563 -0.36 -11.91 -7.40
N GLU A 564 -1.58 -11.71 -6.90
CA GLU A 564 -2.00 -10.54 -6.11
C GLU A 564 -1.83 -10.75 -4.59
N ALA A 565 -1.58 -11.99 -4.14
CA ALA A 565 -1.36 -12.28 -2.73
C ALA A 565 -0.15 -11.50 -2.18
N ASP A 566 -0.28 -10.99 -0.95
CA ASP A 566 0.81 -10.28 -0.28
C ASP A 566 1.85 -11.27 0.24
N ILE A 567 2.94 -11.43 -0.50
CA ILE A 567 4.07 -12.28 -0.13
C ILE A 567 5.05 -11.62 0.85
N THR A 568 4.82 -10.36 1.24
CA THR A 568 5.71 -9.64 2.16
C THR A 568 5.48 -10.04 3.62
N GLN A 569 4.31 -10.56 3.96
CA GLN A 569 4.02 -11.13 5.27
C GLN A 569 4.62 -12.53 5.39
N ARG A 570 5.93 -12.58 5.62
CA ARG A 570 6.61 -13.83 5.95
C ARG A 570 6.25 -14.23 7.37
N GLY A 571 5.45 -15.29 7.52
CA GLY A 571 5.42 -16.02 8.77
C GLY A 571 6.78 -16.67 9.08
N TRP A 572 6.97 -17.12 10.30
CA TRP A 572 8.12 -17.93 10.68
C TRP A 572 8.25 -19.12 9.71
N GLY A 573 9.35 -19.18 8.95
CA GLY A 573 9.62 -20.24 7.99
C GLY A 573 9.51 -19.86 6.50
N GLY A 574 9.20 -18.60 6.16
CA GLY A 574 9.28 -18.08 4.78
C GLY A 574 8.13 -18.51 3.85
N TYR A 575 7.01 -18.90 4.41
CA TYR A 575 5.82 -19.32 3.65
C TYR A 575 4.88 -18.15 3.34
N GLU A 576 4.15 -18.27 2.23
CA GLU A 576 3.00 -17.40 1.97
C GLU A 576 1.94 -17.69 3.01
N ASN A 577 1.77 -16.77 3.97
CA ASN A 577 0.73 -16.88 5.01
C ASN A 577 -0.62 -16.30 4.56
N ASN A 578 -0.72 -15.83 3.32
CA ASN A 578 -1.93 -15.21 2.82
C ASN A 578 -2.80 -16.22 2.08
N TYR A 579 -4.09 -16.14 2.34
CA TYR A 579 -5.08 -16.89 1.59
C TYR A 579 -5.07 -16.45 0.12
N PRO A 580 -5.23 -17.38 -0.84
CA PRO A 580 -5.45 -17.03 -2.22
C PRO A 580 -6.74 -16.23 -2.37
N MET A 581 -6.81 -15.41 -3.41
CA MET A 581 -8.05 -14.70 -3.75
C MET A 581 -9.16 -15.71 -4.04
N THR A 582 -10.19 -15.70 -3.19
CA THR A 582 -11.30 -16.64 -3.30
C THR A 582 -12.20 -16.28 -4.49
N LYS A 583 -12.67 -17.29 -5.20
CA LYS A 583 -13.82 -17.14 -6.09
C LYS A 583 -15.08 -17.06 -5.24
N SER A 584 -15.92 -16.08 -5.48
CA SER A 584 -17.21 -15.96 -4.77
C SER A 584 -18.35 -15.84 -5.77
N TYR A 585 -19.46 -16.47 -5.42
CA TYR A 585 -20.69 -16.46 -6.20
C TYR A 585 -21.83 -15.99 -5.28
N VAL A 586 -22.59 -15.05 -5.74
CA VAL A 586 -23.72 -14.46 -4.99
C VAL A 586 -24.97 -14.50 -5.86
#